data_a13872c5ce76f8f83c7b229516614e0d
#
_entry.id   a13872c5ce76f8f83c7b229516614e0d
#
_cell.length_a   1.000
_cell.length_b   1.000
_cell.length_c   1.000
_cell.angle_alpha   90.00
_cell.angle_beta   90.00
_cell.angle_gamma   90.00
#
_symmetry.space_group_name_H-M   'P 1'
#
loop_
_entity.id
_entity.type
_entity.pdbx_description
1 polymer ?
#
loop_
_entity_poly.entity_id
_entity_poly.type
_entity_poly.pdbx_seq_one_letter_code
_entity_poly.pdbx_strand_id
1 'polypeptide(L)' 'MSSGTIPILWQVEVSDNQKTTYDKESAYRYAEELQADGRNVEIFRDGILISRLRAQKQYSLFV' A
#
# COMPACT_ATOMS: atom_id res chain seq x y z
N MET A 1 -6.23 -11.54 29.08
CA MET A 1 -6.15 -11.24 28.55
C MET A 1 -6.22 -10.53 27.76
N SER A 2 -6.40 -10.39 27.16
CA SER A 2 -6.44 -9.86 26.25
C SER A 2 -6.30 -8.71 26.11
N SER A 3 -5.72 -8.23 25.65
CA SER A 3 -5.42 -7.08 25.63
C SER A 3 -6.32 -6.23 25.04
N GLY A 4 -7.18 -6.43 24.54
CA GLY A 4 -8.04 -5.51 23.97
C GLY A 4 -7.50 -4.68 22.86
N THR A 5 -6.42 -5.08 22.29
CA THR A 5 -5.89 -4.32 21.22
C THR A 5 -6.71 -4.59 19.98
N ILE A 6 -7.22 -3.56 19.37
CA ILE A 6 -8.01 -3.72 18.17
C ILE A 6 -7.07 -3.62 16.99
N PRO A 7 -7.06 -4.59 16.11
CA PRO A 7 -6.17 -4.52 14.98
C PRO A 7 -6.56 -3.37 14.08
N ILE A 8 -5.55 -2.69 13.55
CA ILE A 8 -5.79 -1.58 12.67
C ILE A 8 -5.87 -2.12 11.25
N LEU A 9 -6.87 -1.70 10.54
CA LEU A 9 -7.05 -2.13 9.16
C LEU A 9 -6.21 -1.27 8.24
N TRP A 10 -5.41 -1.90 7.45
CA TRP A 10 -4.60 -1.22 6.45
C TRP A 10 -5.20 -1.52 5.09
N GLN A 11 -5.34 -0.50 4.27
CA GLN A 11 -5.90 -0.65 2.95
C GLN A 11 -4.88 -0.18 1.94
N VAL A 12 -4.66 -0.97 0.91
CA VAL A 12 -3.75 -0.62 -0.16
C VAL A 12 -4.60 -0.52 -1.41
N GLU A 13 -4.68 0.68 -1.99
CA GLU A 13 -5.58 0.92 -3.11
C GLU A 13 -4.82 1.33 -4.34
N VAL A 14 -5.23 0.80 -5.47
CA VAL A 14 -4.78 1.25 -6.77
C VAL A 14 -6.03 1.55 -7.59
N SER A 15 -5.86 2.04 -8.78
CA SER A 15 -7.00 2.55 -9.54
C SER A 15 -8.05 1.48 -9.82
N ASP A 16 -7.65 0.23 -9.96
CA ASP A 16 -8.61 -0.80 -10.31
C ASP A 16 -8.65 -1.95 -9.30
N ASN A 17 -8.08 -1.79 -8.13
CA ASN A 17 -8.04 -2.87 -7.17
C ASN A 17 -7.82 -2.33 -5.77
N GLN A 18 -8.16 -3.13 -4.78
CA GLN A 18 -7.97 -2.74 -3.40
C GLN A 18 -7.68 -3.98 -2.59
N LYS A 19 -6.76 -3.90 -1.68
CA LYS A 19 -6.45 -5.03 -0.82
C LYS A 19 -6.35 -4.55 0.61
N THR A 20 -6.82 -5.36 1.53
CA THR A 20 -6.79 -4.99 2.93
C THR A 20 -5.97 -6.00 3.71
N THR A 21 -5.35 -5.54 4.77
CA THR A 21 -4.60 -6.40 5.64
C THR A 21 -4.56 -5.76 7.01
N TYR A 22 -4.25 -6.53 8.03
CA TYR A 22 -4.11 -5.98 9.37
C TYR A 22 -2.64 -5.86 9.77
N ASP A 23 -1.73 -6.07 8.82
CA ASP A 23 -0.32 -6.07 9.12
C ASP A 23 0.38 -4.96 8.33
N LYS A 24 1.07 -4.08 9.01
CA LYS A 24 1.74 -2.97 8.37
C LYS A 24 2.75 -3.43 7.34
N GLU A 25 3.54 -4.43 7.69
CA GLU A 25 4.57 -4.88 6.78
C GLU A 25 3.99 -5.47 5.52
N SER A 26 2.92 -6.22 5.65
CA SER A 26 2.26 -6.79 4.48
C SER A 26 1.69 -5.69 3.60
N ALA A 27 1.13 -4.65 4.21
CA ALA A 27 0.56 -3.55 3.44
C ALA A 27 1.63 -2.85 2.63
N TYR A 28 2.77 -2.55 3.26
CA TYR A 28 3.82 -1.84 2.55
C TYR A 28 4.48 -2.72 1.50
N ARG A 29 4.66 -4.01 1.80
CA ARG A 29 5.23 -4.92 0.82
C ARG A 29 4.33 -5.01 -0.41
N TYR A 30 3.05 -5.15 -0.18
CA TYR A 30 2.11 -5.25 -1.29
C TYR A 30 2.09 -3.95 -2.09
N ALA A 31 2.14 -2.81 -1.39
CA ALA A 31 2.15 -1.52 -2.05
C ALA A 31 3.42 -1.35 -2.89
N GLU A 32 4.55 -1.80 -2.38
CA GLU A 32 5.78 -1.70 -3.14
C GLU A 32 5.75 -2.55 -4.39
N GLU A 33 5.14 -3.72 -4.30
CA GLU A 33 5.02 -4.56 -5.47
C GLU A 33 4.17 -3.91 -6.54
N LEU A 34 3.08 -3.29 -6.13
CA LEU A 34 2.22 -2.61 -7.09
C LEU A 34 2.91 -1.39 -7.67
N GLN A 35 3.67 -0.68 -6.86
CA GLN A 35 4.40 0.48 -7.33
C GLN A 35 5.44 0.06 -8.36
N ALA A 36 6.13 -1.02 -8.10
CA ALA A 36 7.12 -1.53 -9.04
C ALA A 36 6.47 -1.98 -10.33
N ASP A 37 5.22 -2.36 -10.27
CA ASP A 37 4.48 -2.76 -11.45
C ASP A 37 3.95 -1.56 -12.23
N GLY A 38 4.30 -0.36 -11.84
CA GLY A 38 3.90 0.83 -12.57
C GLY A 38 2.57 1.41 -12.16
N ARG A 39 2.10 1.11 -10.95
CA ARG A 39 0.82 1.61 -10.50
C ARG A 39 0.99 2.63 -9.40
N ASN A 40 0.08 3.56 -9.36
CA ASN A 40 0.02 4.52 -8.26
C ASN A 40 -0.74 3.86 -7.12
N VAL A 41 -0.16 3.86 -5.94
CA VAL A 41 -0.70 3.16 -4.79
C VAL A 41 -0.96 4.13 -3.67
N GLU A 42 -2.06 3.93 -2.97
CA GLU A 42 -2.36 4.72 -1.79
C GLU A 42 -2.52 3.79 -0.62
N ILE A 43 -1.96 4.13 0.51
CA ILE A 43 -2.06 3.31 1.70
C ILE A 43 -2.87 4.05 2.73
N PHE A 44 -3.91 3.40 3.20
CA PHE A 44 -4.78 3.95 4.22
C PHE A 44 -4.62 3.15 5.50
N ARG A 45 -4.61 3.84 6.61
CA ARG A 45 -4.57 3.19 7.90
C ARG A 45 -5.79 3.67 8.66
N ASP A 46 -6.63 2.73 9.03
CA ASP A 46 -7.86 3.05 9.78
C ASP A 46 -8.72 4.05 9.00
N GLY A 47 -8.73 3.92 7.69
CA GLY A 47 -9.54 4.79 6.86
C GLY A 47 -8.90 6.13 6.54
N ILE A 48 -7.69 6.36 7.00
CA ILE A 48 -7.03 7.63 6.79
C ILE A 48 -5.85 7.45 5.86
N LEU A 49 -5.78 8.24 4.81
CA LEU A 49 -4.67 8.16 3.89
C LEU A 49 -3.39 8.58 4.59
N ILE A 50 -2.41 7.70 4.65
CA ILE A 50 -1.16 8.02 5.32
C ILE A 50 0.03 7.99 4.38
N SER A 51 -0.10 7.39 3.21
CA SER A 51 1.03 7.32 2.31
C SER A 51 0.55 7.19 0.89
N ARG A 52 1.32 7.74 -0.02
CA ARG A 52 0.98 7.66 -1.42
C ARG A 52 2.25 7.35 -2.19
N LEU A 53 2.23 6.24 -2.91
CA LEU A 53 3.39 5.83 -3.67
C LEU A 53 3.09 5.99 -5.14
N ARG A 54 3.85 6.83 -5.81
CA ARG A 54 3.62 7.03 -7.21
C ARG A 54 4.30 5.99 -8.02
N ALA A 55 3.73 5.67 -9.16
CA ALA A 55 4.30 4.68 -10.03
C ALA A 55 5.73 5.02 -10.36
N GLN A 56 6.59 3.99 -10.28
CA GLN A 56 7.95 4.22 -10.60
C GLN A 56 8.09 4.10 -12.06
N LYS A 57 8.46 5.19 -12.75
CA LYS A 57 8.69 5.08 -14.07
C LYS A 57 10.06 4.67 -14.29
N GLN A 58 10.29 3.62 -14.97
CA GLN A 58 11.56 3.25 -15.23
C GLN A 58 11.94 3.88 -16.45
N TYR A 59 12.75 4.84 -16.48
CA TYR A 59 13.24 5.42 -17.61
C TYR A 59 14.30 4.65 -18.11
N SER A 60 14.25 4.21 -19.26
CA SER A 60 15.32 3.59 -19.70
C SER A 60 16.22 4.50 -20.16
N LEU A 61 16.97 4.81 -19.86
CA LEU A 61 17.83 5.63 -20.18
C LEU A 61 18.57 5.35 -21.19
N PHE A 62 18.64 4.98 -21.81
CA PHE A 62 19.23 4.73 -22.65
C PHE A 62 19.00 5.08 -23.29
N VAL A 63 19.01 5.33 -23.32
CA VAL A 63 18.82 5.66 -23.83
C VAL A 63 19.21 5.88 -24.10
#